data_3d7452e010f7ab5740bb18c50f63495f
#
_entry.id   3d7452e010f7ab5740bb18c50f63495f
#
_cell.length_a   1.000
_cell.length_b   1.000
_cell.length_c   1.000
_cell.angle_alpha   90.00
_cell.angle_beta   90.00
_cell.angle_gamma   90.00
#
_symmetry.space_group_name_H-M   'P 1'
#
loop_
_entity.id
_entity.type
_entity.pdbx_description
1 polymer ?
#
loop_
_entity_poly.entity_id
_entity_poly.type
_entity_poly.pdbx_seq_one_letter_code
_entity_poly.pdbx_strand_id
1 'polypeptide(L)'
;MAELRVAHTSALDHATLDAARTLLAEVFEGDFDDDDWEHALGGMHALLSEQDALIGHASLVQRRLLHGGRALRAGYVEGVGVRADVRRRGHGAILMRALEQILRRAYDVGALGATSDAAAFYRALGWQPWRGPCSAMTPDGVRRTPEEEGSVFVLACAAELDLDGELTCDWRGGDVW
;
A
#
# COMPACT_ATOMS: atom_id res chain seq x y z
N MET A 1 -13.01 3.62 -22.15
CA MET A 1 -11.71 2.91 -21.92
C MET A 1 -11.11 3.53 -20.67
N ALA A 2 -10.68 2.71 -19.74
CA ALA A 2 -10.08 3.25 -18.50
C ALA A 2 -8.71 3.87 -18.79
N GLU A 3 -8.47 5.06 -18.25
CA GLU A 3 -7.21 5.81 -18.36
C GLU A 3 -6.47 5.79 -17.04
N LEU A 4 -5.18 5.44 -17.08
CA LEU A 4 -4.30 5.42 -15.91
C LEU A 4 -3.44 6.67 -15.87
N ARG A 5 -3.49 7.40 -14.76
CA ARG A 5 -2.57 8.49 -14.42
C ARG A 5 -1.74 8.12 -13.21
N VAL A 6 -0.43 8.33 -13.28
CA VAL A 6 0.47 8.20 -12.12
C VAL A 6 1.09 9.56 -11.84
N ALA A 7 0.92 10.06 -10.61
CA ALA A 7 1.42 11.38 -10.21
C ALA A 7 1.72 11.42 -8.72
N HIS A 8 2.71 12.26 -8.34
CA HIS A 8 2.99 12.52 -6.93
C HIS A 8 1.87 13.37 -6.31
N THR A 9 1.60 13.22 -5.01
CA THR A 9 0.60 14.02 -4.27
C THR A 9 0.66 15.51 -4.60
N SER A 10 1.87 16.09 -4.67
CA SER A 10 2.07 17.52 -4.96
C SER A 10 1.71 17.95 -6.39
N ALA A 11 1.48 17.01 -7.29
CA ALA A 11 1.07 17.25 -8.69
C ALA A 11 -0.42 16.99 -8.92
N LEU A 12 -1.18 16.71 -7.87
CA LEU A 12 -2.62 16.51 -7.88
C LEU A 12 -3.31 17.76 -7.30
N ASP A 13 -4.41 18.16 -7.91
CA ASP A 13 -5.26 19.19 -7.36
C ASP A 13 -6.17 18.66 -6.23
N HIS A 14 -6.74 19.57 -5.46
CA HIS A 14 -7.62 19.21 -4.34
C HIS A 14 -8.83 18.38 -4.80
N ALA A 15 -9.42 18.71 -5.94
CA ALA A 15 -10.60 17.99 -6.45
C ALA A 15 -10.26 16.51 -6.76
N THR A 16 -9.09 16.24 -7.32
CA THR A 16 -8.60 14.86 -7.56
C THR A 16 -8.34 14.11 -6.26
N LEU A 17 -7.72 14.76 -5.27
CA LEU A 17 -7.47 14.16 -3.96
C LEU A 17 -8.76 13.89 -3.20
N ASP A 18 -9.73 14.82 -3.22
CA ASP A 18 -11.04 14.65 -2.60
C ASP A 18 -11.83 13.50 -3.27
N ALA A 19 -11.76 13.39 -4.60
CA ALA A 19 -12.37 12.27 -5.32
C ALA A 19 -11.75 10.93 -4.95
N ALA A 20 -10.42 10.88 -4.79
CA ALA A 20 -9.72 9.66 -4.35
C ALA A 20 -10.11 9.26 -2.92
N ARG A 21 -10.15 10.22 -1.99
CA ARG A 21 -10.58 9.98 -0.61
C ARG A 21 -12.03 9.49 -0.55
N THR A 22 -12.93 10.12 -1.30
CA THR A 22 -14.35 9.73 -1.38
C THR A 22 -14.49 8.30 -1.91
N LEU A 23 -13.78 7.97 -2.99
CA LEU A 23 -13.77 6.61 -3.55
C LEU A 23 -13.29 5.58 -2.52
N LEU A 24 -12.24 5.87 -1.75
CA LEU A 24 -11.73 4.95 -0.72
C LEU A 24 -12.72 4.79 0.43
N ALA A 25 -13.34 5.88 0.91
CA ALA A 25 -14.38 5.81 1.94
C ALA A 25 -15.57 4.94 1.51
N GLU A 26 -15.98 5.01 0.24
CA GLU A 26 -17.02 4.15 -0.32
C GLU A 26 -16.56 2.69 -0.45
N VAL A 27 -15.32 2.46 -0.92
CA VAL A 27 -14.75 1.12 -1.13
C VAL A 27 -14.60 0.34 0.16
N PHE A 28 -14.23 1.03 1.23
CA PHE A 28 -14.02 0.47 2.58
C PHE A 28 -15.26 0.60 3.48
N GLU A 29 -16.41 1.00 2.90
CA GLU A 29 -17.71 1.01 3.59
C GLU A 29 -17.72 1.86 4.89
N GLY A 30 -16.90 2.91 4.93
CA GLY A 30 -16.72 3.81 6.08
C GLY A 30 -15.64 3.38 7.07
N ASP A 31 -15.00 2.25 6.87
CA ASP A 31 -13.81 1.81 7.60
C ASP A 31 -12.54 2.34 6.94
N PHE A 32 -12.51 3.68 6.74
CA PHE A 32 -11.39 4.43 6.18
C PHE A 32 -11.40 5.83 6.81
N ASP A 33 -10.50 6.04 7.74
CA ASP A 33 -10.47 7.25 8.55
C ASP A 33 -9.46 8.31 8.07
N ASP A 34 -9.23 9.33 8.90
CA ASP A 34 -8.32 10.42 8.58
C ASP A 34 -6.86 9.97 8.60
N ASP A 35 -6.49 9.04 9.47
CA ASP A 35 -5.14 8.46 9.55
C ASP A 35 -4.85 7.60 8.32
N ASP A 36 -5.80 6.79 7.86
CA ASP A 36 -5.67 6.00 6.63
C ASP A 36 -5.44 6.89 5.40
N TRP A 37 -6.16 8.01 5.34
CA TRP A 37 -5.96 8.99 4.28
C TRP A 37 -4.59 9.66 4.36
N GLU A 38 -4.15 10.07 5.56
CA GLU A 38 -2.83 10.65 5.79
C GLU A 38 -1.71 9.68 5.34
N HIS A 39 -1.86 8.39 5.62
CA HIS A 39 -0.91 7.35 5.19
C HIS A 39 -0.77 7.25 3.66
N ALA A 40 -1.82 7.56 2.92
CA ALA A 40 -1.80 7.52 1.46
C ALA A 40 -1.11 8.72 0.80
N LEU A 41 -0.84 9.78 1.58
CA LEU A 41 -0.31 11.05 1.07
C LEU A 41 1.23 11.12 1.09
N GLY A 42 1.78 12.07 0.33
CA GLY A 42 3.21 12.34 0.28
C GLY A 42 4.00 11.42 -0.66
N GLY A 43 3.33 10.57 -1.41
CA GLY A 43 3.93 9.64 -2.35
C GLY A 43 3.34 9.70 -3.76
N MET A 44 3.45 8.60 -4.47
CA MET A 44 2.90 8.43 -5.81
C MET A 44 1.49 7.85 -5.75
N HIS A 45 0.57 8.42 -6.52
CA HIS A 45 -0.79 7.92 -6.70
C HIS A 45 -0.94 7.32 -8.09
N ALA A 46 -1.50 6.12 -8.17
CA ALA A 46 -2.04 5.54 -9.38
C ALA A 46 -3.56 5.76 -9.36
N LEU A 47 -4.06 6.48 -10.34
CA LEU A 47 -5.45 6.90 -10.48
C LEU A 47 -6.00 6.31 -11.76
N LEU A 48 -7.08 5.55 -11.68
CA LEU A 48 -7.74 4.96 -12.83
C LEU A 48 -9.10 5.63 -13.02
N SER A 49 -9.32 6.22 -14.19
CA SER A 49 -10.56 6.93 -14.52
C SER A 49 -11.24 6.31 -15.74
N GLU A 50 -12.55 6.38 -15.80
CA GLU A 50 -13.34 6.03 -16.97
C GLU A 50 -14.45 7.08 -17.16
N GLN A 51 -14.55 7.64 -18.37
CA GLN A 51 -15.51 8.74 -18.67
C GLN A 51 -15.41 9.89 -17.66
N ASP A 52 -14.18 10.34 -17.39
CA ASP A 52 -13.83 11.41 -16.43
C ASP A 52 -14.18 11.12 -14.96
N ALA A 53 -14.72 9.94 -14.65
CA ALA A 53 -14.97 9.52 -13.28
C ALA A 53 -13.83 8.65 -12.75
N LEU A 54 -13.35 8.92 -11.54
CA LEU A 54 -12.37 8.08 -10.85
C LEU A 54 -13.03 6.75 -10.47
N ILE A 55 -12.44 5.65 -10.89
CA ILE A 55 -12.93 4.30 -10.64
C ILE A 55 -11.97 3.42 -9.84
N GLY A 56 -10.73 3.89 -9.63
CA GLY A 56 -9.75 3.16 -8.84
C GLY A 56 -8.60 4.03 -8.40
N HIS A 57 -8.06 3.71 -7.24
CA HIS A 57 -6.93 4.37 -6.60
C HIS A 57 -5.99 3.37 -5.96
N ALA A 58 -4.70 3.66 -5.97
CA ALA A 58 -3.70 3.08 -5.09
C ALA A 58 -2.59 4.11 -4.90
N SER A 59 -1.96 4.16 -3.74
CA SER A 59 -0.79 5.02 -3.51
C SER A 59 0.43 4.23 -3.08
N LEU A 60 1.58 4.84 -3.20
CA LEU A 60 2.89 4.31 -2.84
C LEU A 60 3.65 5.38 -2.08
N VAL A 61 3.87 5.16 -0.79
CA VAL A 61 4.62 6.06 0.08
C VAL A 61 5.94 5.42 0.49
N GLN A 62 6.95 6.22 0.79
CA GLN A 62 8.21 5.70 1.30
C GLN A 62 8.13 5.50 2.80
N ARG A 63 8.51 4.29 3.24
CA ARG A 63 8.67 3.96 4.66
C ARG A 63 10.05 3.34 4.91
N ARG A 64 10.43 3.20 6.17
CA ARG A 64 11.60 2.44 6.60
C ARG A 64 11.16 1.16 7.29
N LEU A 65 11.64 0.02 6.76
CA LEU A 65 11.46 -1.27 7.41
C LEU A 65 12.82 -1.79 7.86
N LEU A 66 12.91 -2.27 9.09
CA LEU A 66 14.11 -2.94 9.60
C LEU A 66 13.98 -4.45 9.40
N HIS A 67 14.98 -5.06 8.79
CA HIS A 67 15.05 -6.49 8.58
C HIS A 67 16.51 -6.96 8.55
N GLY A 68 16.84 -8.00 9.30
CA GLY A 68 18.21 -8.54 9.33
C GLY A 68 19.28 -7.50 9.72
N GLY A 69 18.97 -6.57 10.62
CA GLY A 69 19.87 -5.50 11.06
C GLY A 69 20.06 -4.37 10.05
N ARG A 70 19.28 -4.33 8.96
CA ARG A 70 19.33 -3.30 7.91
C ARG A 70 18.06 -2.49 7.86
N ALA A 71 18.20 -1.18 7.63
CA ALA A 71 17.09 -0.28 7.32
C ALA A 71 16.81 -0.28 5.81
N LEU A 72 15.75 -0.95 5.40
CA LEU A 72 15.33 -1.04 4.01
C LEU A 72 14.53 0.21 3.62
N ARG A 73 14.79 0.73 2.42
CA ARG A 73 13.92 1.72 1.79
C ARG A 73 12.73 0.97 1.21
N ALA A 74 11.60 1.04 1.90
CA ALA A 74 10.38 0.36 1.51
C ALA A 74 9.44 1.31 0.76
N GLY A 75 8.88 0.85 -0.34
CA GLY A 75 7.69 1.45 -0.91
C GLY A 75 6.47 0.76 -0.33
N TYR A 76 5.69 1.48 0.46
CA TYR A 76 4.51 0.95 1.13
C TYR A 76 3.25 1.32 0.35
N VAL A 77 2.48 0.32 -0.04
CA VAL A 77 1.26 0.52 -0.82
C VAL A 77 0.10 0.77 0.12
N GLU A 78 -0.62 1.87 -0.13
CA GLU A 78 -1.74 2.33 0.68
C GLU A 78 -2.98 2.57 -0.17
N GLY A 79 -4.16 2.50 0.45
CA GLY A 79 -5.41 2.93 -0.15
C GLY A 79 -5.71 2.29 -1.51
N VAL A 80 -5.60 0.99 -1.62
CA VAL A 80 -5.92 0.25 -2.84
C VAL A 80 -7.41 0.02 -2.92
N GLY A 81 -8.08 0.71 -3.83
CA GLY A 81 -9.52 0.62 -3.98
C GLY A 81 -9.98 0.65 -5.44
N VAL A 82 -11.01 -0.12 -5.75
CA VAL A 82 -11.70 -0.11 -7.05
C VAL A 82 -13.19 -0.07 -6.77
N ARG A 83 -13.89 0.86 -7.42
CA ARG A 83 -15.33 1.06 -7.31
C ARG A 83 -16.09 -0.25 -7.54
N ALA A 84 -17.09 -0.53 -6.72
CA ALA A 84 -17.74 -1.85 -6.62
C ALA A 84 -18.34 -2.34 -7.96
N ASP A 85 -18.97 -1.44 -8.72
CA ASP A 85 -19.63 -1.75 -9.99
C ASP A 85 -18.70 -2.12 -11.15
N VAL A 86 -17.39 -1.85 -11.00
CA VAL A 86 -16.36 -2.16 -12.01
C VAL A 86 -15.29 -3.14 -11.51
N ARG A 87 -15.48 -3.73 -10.35
CA ARG A 87 -14.57 -4.77 -9.82
C ARG A 87 -14.52 -5.99 -10.74
N ARG A 88 -13.48 -6.84 -10.55
CA ARG A 88 -13.24 -8.09 -11.32
C ARG A 88 -13.00 -7.90 -12.82
N ARG A 89 -12.67 -6.69 -13.25
CA ARG A 89 -12.30 -6.35 -14.63
C ARG A 89 -10.80 -6.11 -14.82
N GLY A 90 -9.97 -6.47 -13.81
CA GLY A 90 -8.52 -6.29 -13.85
C GLY A 90 -8.01 -4.92 -13.41
N HIS A 91 -8.88 -4.00 -13.00
CA HIS A 91 -8.50 -2.61 -12.64
C HIS A 91 -7.53 -2.54 -11.47
N GLY A 92 -7.72 -3.35 -10.44
CA GLY A 92 -6.77 -3.44 -9.32
C GLY A 92 -5.38 -3.86 -9.76
N ALA A 93 -5.28 -4.83 -10.69
CA ALA A 93 -4.00 -5.27 -11.23
C ALA A 93 -3.31 -4.17 -12.07
N ILE A 94 -4.07 -3.33 -12.77
CA ILE A 94 -3.53 -2.18 -13.51
C ILE A 94 -2.89 -1.19 -12.54
N LEU A 95 -3.58 -0.84 -11.45
CA LEU A 95 -3.07 0.06 -10.40
C LEU A 95 -1.80 -0.50 -9.77
N MET A 96 -1.84 -1.75 -9.31
CA MET A 96 -0.70 -2.40 -8.65
C MET A 96 0.52 -2.50 -9.57
N ARG A 97 0.35 -2.89 -10.83
CA ARG A 97 1.46 -2.98 -11.79
C ARG A 97 2.12 -1.63 -12.04
N ALA A 98 1.37 -0.55 -12.05
CA ALA A 98 1.93 0.80 -12.16
C ALA A 98 2.83 1.13 -10.97
N LEU A 99 2.41 0.82 -9.75
CA LEU A 99 3.21 1.03 -8.54
C LEU A 99 4.39 0.06 -8.47
N GLU A 100 4.23 -1.20 -8.89
CA GLU A 100 5.31 -2.19 -8.93
C GLU A 100 6.46 -1.79 -9.87
N GLN A 101 6.18 -1.08 -10.95
CA GLN A 101 7.24 -0.53 -11.82
C GLN A 101 8.10 0.50 -11.08
N ILE A 102 7.49 1.32 -10.22
CA ILE A 102 8.20 2.28 -9.39
C ILE A 102 8.98 1.55 -8.30
N LEU A 103 8.34 0.59 -7.63
CA LEU A 103 8.96 -0.24 -6.60
C LEU A 103 10.28 -0.85 -7.08
N ARG A 104 10.26 -1.54 -8.21
CA ARG A 104 11.42 -2.24 -8.76
C ARG A 104 12.58 -1.30 -9.14
N ARG A 105 12.32 -0.01 -9.36
CA ARG A 105 13.34 0.98 -9.77
C ARG A 105 13.88 1.80 -8.62
N ALA A 106 13.10 1.98 -7.55
CA ALA A 106 13.39 2.98 -6.54
C ALA A 106 13.52 2.43 -5.11
N TYR A 107 13.09 1.19 -4.84
CA TYR A 107 12.98 0.66 -3.48
C TYR A 107 13.72 -0.67 -3.32
N ASP A 108 14.08 -0.99 -2.08
CA ASP A 108 14.69 -2.27 -1.72
C ASP A 108 13.60 -3.36 -1.62
N VAL A 109 12.40 -2.97 -1.17
CA VAL A 109 11.25 -3.84 -0.94
C VAL A 109 9.95 -3.07 -1.13
N GLY A 110 8.92 -3.72 -1.67
CA GLY A 110 7.53 -3.30 -1.57
C GLY A 110 6.88 -3.95 -0.35
N ALA A 111 6.01 -3.23 0.36
CA ALA A 111 5.23 -3.79 1.45
C ALA A 111 3.79 -3.25 1.43
N LEU A 112 2.87 -3.97 2.05
CA LEU A 112 1.48 -3.54 2.25
C LEU A 112 0.82 -4.37 3.37
N GLY A 113 -0.18 -3.80 4.00
CA GLY A 113 -1.16 -4.52 4.81
C GLY A 113 -2.33 -5.00 3.95
N ALA A 114 -2.72 -6.25 4.08
CA ALA A 114 -3.81 -6.83 3.31
C ALA A 114 -4.89 -7.41 4.21
N THR A 115 -6.15 -7.11 3.89
CA THR A 115 -7.27 -7.86 4.47
C THR A 115 -7.25 -9.31 3.99
N SER A 116 -7.86 -10.21 4.76
CA SER A 116 -7.94 -11.64 4.41
C SER A 116 -8.53 -11.87 3.01
N ASP A 117 -9.53 -11.06 2.63
CA ASP A 117 -10.20 -11.17 1.33
C ASP A 117 -9.31 -10.73 0.15
N ALA A 118 -8.34 -9.82 0.40
CA ALA A 118 -7.41 -9.33 -0.61
C ALA A 118 -6.16 -10.22 -0.76
N ALA A 119 -5.89 -11.11 0.18
CA ALA A 119 -4.67 -11.93 0.19
C ALA A 119 -4.46 -12.75 -1.09
N ALA A 120 -5.53 -13.34 -1.64
CA ALA A 120 -5.46 -14.11 -2.90
C ALA A 120 -5.09 -13.23 -4.10
N PHE A 121 -5.58 -11.99 -4.13
CA PHE A 121 -5.28 -11.00 -5.16
C PHE A 121 -3.79 -10.64 -5.17
N TYR A 122 -3.22 -10.32 -4.00
CA TYR A 122 -1.79 -9.96 -3.90
C TYR A 122 -0.88 -11.16 -4.22
N ARG A 123 -1.21 -12.37 -3.78
CA ARG A 123 -0.47 -13.59 -4.17
C ARG A 123 -0.46 -13.80 -5.69
N ALA A 124 -1.59 -13.57 -6.36
CA ALA A 124 -1.68 -13.67 -7.82
C ALA A 124 -0.81 -12.65 -8.56
N LEU A 125 -0.48 -11.53 -7.95
CA LEU A 125 0.46 -10.52 -8.46
C LEU A 125 1.94 -10.82 -8.11
N GLY A 126 2.20 -11.89 -7.34
CA GLY A 126 3.56 -12.29 -6.97
C GLY A 126 4.04 -11.73 -5.62
N TRP A 127 3.16 -11.06 -4.86
CA TRP A 127 3.45 -10.64 -3.49
C TRP A 127 3.43 -11.84 -2.55
N GLN A 128 4.33 -11.84 -1.59
CA GLN A 128 4.50 -12.94 -0.64
C GLN A 128 4.06 -12.51 0.76
N PRO A 129 3.25 -13.32 1.48
CA PRO A 129 2.93 -13.03 2.87
C PRO A 129 4.20 -13.11 3.72
N TRP A 130 4.37 -12.14 4.62
CA TRP A 130 5.38 -12.22 5.65
C TRP A 130 4.97 -13.26 6.68
N ARG A 131 5.90 -14.15 7.07
CA ARG A 131 5.64 -15.26 7.99
C ARG A 131 6.28 -15.06 9.35
N GLY A 132 7.35 -14.26 9.40
CA GLY A 132 8.07 -13.97 10.62
C GLY A 132 7.34 -12.97 11.52
N PRO A 133 7.92 -12.71 12.69
CA PRO A 133 7.37 -11.74 13.63
C PRO A 133 7.30 -10.31 13.05
N CYS A 134 6.21 -9.61 13.36
CA CYS A 134 6.03 -8.19 13.04
C CYS A 134 6.21 -7.33 14.29
N SER A 135 6.84 -6.17 14.14
CA SER A 135 7.07 -5.17 15.20
C SER A 135 6.97 -3.75 14.65
N ALA A 136 6.80 -2.77 15.52
CA ALA A 136 6.85 -1.37 15.19
C ALA A 136 7.86 -0.63 16.07
N MET A 137 8.58 0.35 15.50
CA MET A 137 9.37 1.31 16.27
C MET A 137 8.41 2.35 16.84
N THR A 138 8.17 2.32 18.14
CA THR A 138 7.30 3.30 18.81
C THR A 138 8.13 4.32 19.57
N PRO A 139 7.53 5.44 20.03
CA PRO A 139 8.23 6.41 20.88
C PRO A 139 8.83 5.80 22.15
N ASP A 140 8.28 4.69 22.64
CA ASP A 140 8.72 3.97 23.84
C ASP A 140 9.66 2.78 23.54
N GLY A 141 10.09 2.61 22.29
CA GLY A 141 10.94 1.52 21.83
C GLY A 141 10.23 0.55 20.87
N VAL A 142 10.91 -0.51 20.49
CA VAL A 142 10.35 -1.53 19.58
C VAL A 142 9.30 -2.36 20.32
N ARG A 143 8.13 -2.51 19.71
CA ARG A 143 7.02 -3.31 20.23
C ARG A 143 6.52 -4.31 19.19
N ARG A 144 6.24 -5.53 19.63
CA ARG A 144 5.63 -6.56 18.79
C ARG A 144 4.19 -6.16 18.41
N THR A 145 3.84 -6.49 17.17
CA THR A 145 2.48 -6.29 16.59
C THR A 145 1.95 -7.65 16.10
N PRO A 146 1.64 -8.59 17.01
CA PRO A 146 1.23 -9.94 16.63
C PRO A 146 -0.11 -9.97 15.90
N GLU A 147 -0.95 -8.97 16.07
CA GLU A 147 -2.21 -8.77 15.36
C GLU A 147 -2.02 -8.59 13.85
N GLU A 148 -0.84 -8.13 13.44
CA GLU A 148 -0.49 -7.90 12.03
C GLU A 148 0.16 -9.11 11.35
N GLU A 149 0.48 -10.12 12.12
CA GLU A 149 1.10 -11.33 11.58
C GLU A 149 0.14 -12.07 10.64
N GLY A 150 0.58 -12.24 9.39
CA GLY A 150 -0.22 -12.82 8.31
C GLY A 150 -0.97 -11.82 7.43
N SER A 151 -1.09 -10.54 7.87
CA SER A 151 -1.68 -9.46 7.07
C SER A 151 -0.64 -8.74 6.20
N VAL A 152 0.62 -8.72 6.62
CA VAL A 152 1.70 -8.03 5.90
C VAL A 152 2.16 -8.86 4.69
N PHE A 153 2.19 -8.22 3.53
CA PHE A 153 2.70 -8.77 2.27
C PHE A 153 3.90 -7.97 1.79
N VAL A 154 4.86 -8.64 1.17
CA VAL A 154 6.07 -8.02 0.63
C VAL A 154 6.32 -8.42 -0.82
N LEU A 155 6.98 -7.54 -1.56
CA LEU A 155 7.52 -7.77 -2.89
C LEU A 155 9.02 -7.47 -2.86
N ALA A 156 9.87 -8.48 -2.97
CA ALA A 156 11.31 -8.29 -3.05
C ALA A 156 11.68 -7.52 -4.32
N CYS A 157 12.46 -6.44 -4.17
CA CYS A 157 12.95 -5.62 -5.27
C CYS A 157 14.48 -5.75 -5.38
N ALA A 158 15.22 -4.99 -4.57
CA ALA A 158 16.69 -5.04 -4.54
C ALA A 158 17.24 -5.79 -3.32
N ALA A 159 16.43 -5.99 -2.28
CA ALA A 159 16.85 -6.69 -1.07
C ALA A 159 16.55 -8.19 -1.14
N GLU A 160 17.46 -9.00 -0.60
CA GLU A 160 17.16 -10.37 -0.24
C GLU A 160 16.41 -10.38 1.11
N LEU A 161 15.34 -11.15 1.20
CA LEU A 161 14.46 -11.20 2.36
C LEU A 161 14.39 -12.61 2.92
N ASP A 162 14.61 -12.73 4.23
CA ASP A 162 14.22 -13.91 5.01
C ASP A 162 12.79 -13.69 5.50
N LEU A 163 11.82 -14.31 4.84
CA LEU A 163 10.39 -14.12 5.13
C LEU A 163 9.95 -14.68 6.50
N ASP A 164 10.80 -15.45 7.16
CA ASP A 164 10.57 -16.01 8.49
C ASP A 164 11.28 -15.19 9.59
N GLY A 165 12.12 -14.23 9.20
CA GLY A 165 12.81 -13.31 10.12
C GLY A 165 11.88 -12.20 10.63
N GLU A 166 12.36 -11.43 11.61
CA GLU A 166 11.62 -10.26 12.11
C GLU A 166 11.57 -9.12 11.09
N LEU A 167 10.41 -8.48 10.99
CA LEU A 167 10.20 -7.26 10.22
C LEU A 167 9.66 -6.18 11.15
N THR A 168 10.29 -5.00 11.16
CA THR A 168 9.90 -3.90 12.04
C THR A 168 9.62 -2.67 11.19
N CYS A 169 8.43 -2.07 11.32
CA CYS A 169 8.07 -0.83 10.62
C CYS A 169 8.46 0.41 11.44
N ASP A 170 8.59 1.54 10.75
CA ASP A 170 8.70 2.86 11.36
C ASP A 170 7.37 3.27 12.02
N TRP A 171 7.45 4.29 12.89
CA TRP A 171 6.29 4.80 13.61
C TRP A 171 5.44 5.74 12.75
N ARG A 172 4.13 5.64 12.93
CA ARG A 172 3.12 6.59 12.43
C ARG A 172 1.88 6.58 13.34
N GLY A 173 1.03 7.60 13.26
CA GLY A 173 -0.28 7.59 13.93
C GLY A 173 -1.22 6.57 13.32
N GLY A 174 -2.29 6.20 14.05
CA GLY A 174 -3.26 5.21 13.59
C GLY A 174 -2.68 3.80 13.47
N ASP A 175 -3.07 3.07 12.44
CA ASP A 175 -2.52 1.76 12.11
C ASP A 175 -1.04 1.87 11.69
N VAL A 176 -0.19 1.14 12.37
CA VAL A 176 1.26 1.21 12.14
C VAL A 176 1.74 0.41 10.93
N TRP A 177 0.92 -0.56 10.46
CA TRP A 177 1.22 -1.40 9.29
C TRP A 177 0.38 -1.10 8.06
#